data_6bede59456a5b0913a9a4461b78bb107
#
_entry.id   6bede59456a5b0913a9a4461b78bb107
#
_cell.length_a   1.000
_cell.length_b   1.000
_cell.length_c   1.000
_cell.angle_alpha   90.00
_cell.angle_beta   90.00
_cell.angle_gamma   90.00
#
_symmetry.space_group_name_H-M   'P 1'
#
loop_
_entity.id
_entity.type
_entity.pdbx_description
1 polymer ?
#
loop_
_entity_poly.entity_id
_entity_poly.type
_entity_poly.pdbx_seq_one_letter_code
_entity_poly.pdbx_strand_id
1 'polypeptide(L)' 'MANSTPTTIKKYANRRLYNTASSAYVTLADLAKMVKAGEDFIVYDAKTNEDITRSV' A
#
# COMPACT_ATOMS: atom_id res chain seq x y z
N MET A 1 -9.59 -11.83 13.01
CA MET A 1 -9.82 -11.28 12.79
C MET A 1 -10.01 -10.37 12.24
N ALA A 2 -10.16 -10.27 12.22
CA ALA A 2 -10.39 -9.46 11.46
C ALA A 2 -10.11 -8.24 11.51
N ASN A 3 -9.38 -7.89 11.22
CA ASN A 3 -9.18 -6.72 11.23
C ASN A 3 -9.71 -5.96 10.26
N SER A 4 -10.19 -5.24 10.36
CA SER A 4 -11.10 -4.66 9.53
C SER A 4 -10.64 -3.52 8.71
N THR A 5 -9.58 -2.87 9.04
CA THR A 5 -9.11 -1.76 8.24
C THR A 5 -7.95 -2.17 7.35
N PRO A 6 -8.02 -1.86 6.07
CA PRO A 6 -6.90 -2.18 5.18
C PRO A 6 -5.71 -1.30 5.50
N THR A 7 -4.53 -1.82 5.20
CA THR A 7 -3.30 -1.07 5.36
C THR A 7 -3.26 0.07 4.35
N THR A 8 -2.91 1.26 4.78
CA THR A 8 -2.80 2.40 3.88
C THR A 8 -1.37 2.53 3.40
N ILE A 9 -1.20 2.51 2.09
CA ILE A 9 0.10 2.66 1.45
C ILE A 9 0.07 3.98 0.69
N LYS A 10 1.11 4.78 0.80
CA LYS A 10 1.21 6.03 0.05
C LYS A 10 2.33 5.93 -0.96
N LYS A 11 2.05 6.33 -2.19
CA LYS A 11 3.03 6.33 -3.25
C LYS A 11 3.62 7.72 -3.39
N TYR A 12 4.89 7.87 -3.04
CA TYR A 12 5.54 9.18 -3.08
C TYR A 12 6.23 9.49 -4.40
N ALA A 13 6.79 8.49 -5.02
CA ALA A 13 7.48 8.69 -6.29
C ALA A 13 7.37 7.39 -7.04
N ASN A 14 8.00 7.32 -8.20
CA ASN A 14 7.80 6.20 -9.09
C ASN A 14 7.98 4.88 -8.43
N ARG A 15 8.61 4.53 -7.58
CA ARG A 15 8.74 3.21 -6.98
C ARG A 15 8.81 3.27 -5.48
N ARG A 16 8.42 4.42 -4.92
CA ARG A 16 8.49 4.58 -3.48
C ARG A 16 7.12 4.46 -2.88
N LEU A 17 6.91 3.37 -2.21
CA LEU A 17 5.66 3.09 -1.53
C LEU A 17 5.93 3.08 -0.04
N TYR A 18 5.15 3.81 0.70
CA TYR A 18 5.33 3.91 2.13
C TYR A 18 4.15 3.27 2.85
N ASN A 19 4.44 2.28 3.68
CA ASN A 19 3.41 1.63 4.47
C ASN A 19 3.21 2.42 5.76
N THR A 20 2.07 3.09 5.85
CA THR A 20 1.81 3.94 7.02
C THR A 20 1.53 3.12 8.28
N ALA A 21 1.11 1.88 8.13
CA ALA A 21 0.84 1.04 9.28
C ALA A 21 2.12 0.58 9.96
N SER A 22 3.13 0.27 9.18
CA SER A 22 4.41 -0.18 9.73
C SER A 22 5.46 0.92 9.78
N SER A 23 5.14 2.09 9.21
CA SER A 23 6.05 3.21 9.13
C SER A 23 7.34 2.85 8.41
N ALA A 24 7.22 2.12 7.32
CA ALA A 24 8.38 1.66 6.57
C ALA A 24 8.09 1.69 5.07
N TYR A 25 9.13 1.91 4.28
CA TYR A 25 9.00 1.83 2.84
C TYR A 25 8.86 0.38 2.40
N VAL A 26 8.05 0.18 1.39
CA VAL A 26 7.85 -1.15 0.81
C VAL A 26 8.03 -1.07 -0.69
N THR A 27 8.19 -2.23 -1.32
CA THR A 27 8.32 -2.31 -2.78
C THR A 27 7.08 -2.99 -3.34
N LEU A 28 6.99 -2.99 -4.68
CA LEU A 28 5.91 -3.72 -5.33
C LEU A 28 5.96 -5.20 -4.99
N ALA A 29 7.15 -5.74 -4.81
CA ALA A 29 7.30 -7.14 -4.43
C ALA A 29 6.69 -7.37 -3.04
N ASP A 30 6.86 -6.41 -2.14
CA ASP A 30 6.26 -6.52 -0.81
C ASP A 30 4.74 -6.50 -0.90
N LEU A 31 4.18 -5.65 -1.77
CA LEU A 31 2.75 -5.62 -1.97
C LEU A 31 2.25 -6.94 -2.55
N ALA A 32 3.00 -7.53 -3.45
CA ALA A 32 2.63 -8.83 -4.00
C ALA A 32 2.58 -9.89 -2.91
N LYS A 33 3.49 -9.83 -1.97
CA LYS A 33 3.47 -10.76 -0.84
C LYS A 33 2.22 -10.56 0.01
N MET A 34 1.81 -9.32 0.20
CA MET A 34 0.61 -9.04 0.97
C MET A 34 -0.62 -9.62 0.27
N VAL A 35 -0.68 -9.51 -1.04
CA VAL A 35 -1.78 -10.10 -1.80
C VAL A 35 -1.81 -11.60 -1.61
N LYS A 36 -0.65 -12.24 -1.69
CA LYS A 36 -0.57 -13.69 -1.51
C LYS A 36 -0.97 -14.11 -0.10
N ALA A 37 -0.69 -13.27 0.86
CA ALA A 37 -1.05 -13.55 2.24
C ALA A 37 -2.51 -13.25 2.53
N GLY A 38 -3.23 -12.69 1.58
CA GLY A 38 -4.64 -12.37 1.78
C GLY A 38 -4.85 -11.09 2.57
N GLU A 39 -3.84 -10.24 2.62
CA GLU A 39 -3.97 -8.98 3.35
C GLU A 39 -4.54 -7.91 2.45
N ASP A 40 -5.37 -7.06 3.01
CA ASP A 40 -5.94 -5.96 2.28
C ASP A 40 -5.10 -4.70 2.43
N PHE A 41 -5.01 -3.93 1.38
CA PHE A 41 -4.34 -2.64 1.44
C PHE A 41 -4.95 -1.69 0.42
N ILE A 42 -4.76 -0.40 0.65
CA ILE A 42 -5.18 0.64 -0.27
C ILE A 42 -3.96 1.49 -0.57
N VAL A 43 -3.73 1.79 -1.83
CA VAL A 43 -2.61 2.63 -2.24
C VAL A 43 -3.14 3.97 -2.69
N TYR A 44 -2.63 5.04 -2.10
CA TYR A 44 -2.97 6.40 -2.48
C TYR A 44 -1.76 7.11 -3.05
N ASP A 45 -1.99 7.95 -4.04
CA ASP A 45 -0.95 8.82 -4.55
C ASP A 45 -0.74 9.93 -3.53
N ALA A 46 0.46 10.07 -3.00
CA ALA A 46 0.74 11.06 -1.97
C ALA A 46 0.63 12.49 -2.50
N LYS A 47 0.78 12.70 -3.81
CA LYS A 47 0.65 14.00 -4.40
C LYS A 47 -0.79 14.43 -4.53
N THR A 48 -1.65 13.55 -5.03
CA THR A 48 -3.03 13.87 -5.36
C THR A 48 -4.03 13.28 -4.39
N ASN A 49 -3.59 12.37 -3.55
CA ASN A 49 -4.47 11.66 -2.61
C ASN A 49 -5.49 10.79 -3.32
N GLU A 50 -5.23 10.42 -4.55
CA GLU A 50 -6.13 9.55 -5.28
C GLU A 50 -5.85 8.09 -4.99
N ASP A 51 -6.92 7.30 -5.00
CA ASP A 51 -6.80 5.86 -4.82
C ASP A 51 -6.26 5.27 -6.11
N ILE A 52 -5.05 4.77 -6.05
CA ILE A 52 -4.39 4.18 -7.22
C ILE A 52 -4.08 2.71 -7.00
N THR A 53 -4.83 2.07 -6.14
CA THR A 53 -4.58 0.67 -5.80
C THR A 53 -4.48 -0.21 -7.04
N ARG A 54 -5.31 0.04 -8.02
CA ARG A 54 -5.30 -0.75 -9.25
C ARG A 54 -4.19 -0.35 -10.21
N SER A 55 -3.67 0.84 -10.07
CA SER A 55 -2.64 1.35 -10.98
C SER A 55 -1.23 1.00 -10.51
N VAL A 56 -1.12 0.46 -9.35
CA VAL A 56 0.20 0.12 -8.79
C VAL A 56 0.77 -1.21 -9.29
#